data_d37af758d41770ec64fa441e2cf18d02
#
_entry.id   d37af758d41770ec64fa441e2cf18d02
#
_cell.length_a   1.000
_cell.length_b   1.000
_cell.length_c   1.000
_cell.angle_alpha   90.00
_cell.angle_beta   90.00
_cell.angle_gamma   90.00
#
_symmetry.space_group_name_H-M   'P 1'
#
loop_
_entity.id
_entity.type
_entity.pdbx_description
1 polymer ?
#
loop_
_entity_poly.entity_id
_entity_poly.type
_entity_poly.pdbx_seq_one_letter_code
_entity_poly.pdbx_strand_id
1 'polypeptide(L)'
;MKRTALIVLCVLLGACGGSDHEELKQWMAENTKDLRGNIPKLPEVKPYEPVPYDGDDRIDPFKPAKIEPESKYKQMAGKGGAFQPDFEAREMRNSLLEKYPLESLKMIGYMNVNKRPMAVIQVEDKVKQVKVGDYLGLDFGMVTQITDTEVQLRELIQDSAGDWSERKSSLFLQSKEGSKK
;
A
#
# COMPACT_ATOMS: atom_id res chain seq x y z
N MET A 1 -11.49 -31.00 76.97
CA MET A 1 -11.24 -31.65 75.70
C MET A 1 -11.50 -30.76 74.46
N LYS A 2 -12.63 -30.00 74.36
CA LYS A 2 -12.89 -29.08 73.19
C LYS A 2 -11.93 -27.90 73.09
N ARG A 3 -11.50 -27.33 74.25
CA ARG A 3 -10.58 -26.16 74.27
C ARG A 3 -9.15 -26.55 73.96
N THR A 4 -8.69 -27.75 74.28
CA THR A 4 -7.37 -28.27 73.93
C THR A 4 -7.29 -28.58 72.42
N ALA A 5 -8.35 -29.11 71.81
CA ALA A 5 -8.41 -29.37 70.38
C ALA A 5 -8.36 -28.10 69.56
N LEU A 6 -8.95 -26.98 70.04
CA LEU A 6 -8.92 -25.70 69.35
C LEU A 6 -7.49 -25.08 69.35
N ILE A 7 -6.77 -25.21 70.48
CA ILE A 7 -5.37 -24.69 70.58
C ILE A 7 -4.45 -25.48 69.65
N VAL A 8 -4.57 -26.78 69.55
CA VAL A 8 -3.79 -27.63 68.66
C VAL A 8 -4.09 -27.29 67.18
N LEU A 9 -5.34 -26.99 66.86
CA LEU A 9 -5.73 -26.57 65.51
C LEU A 9 -5.12 -25.23 65.10
N CYS A 10 -5.08 -24.27 66.04
CA CYS A 10 -4.44 -22.96 65.80
C CYS A 10 -2.93 -23.06 65.62
N VAL A 11 -2.24 -23.96 66.31
CA VAL A 11 -0.80 -24.20 66.17
C VAL A 11 -0.45 -24.84 64.83
N LEU A 12 -1.33 -25.72 64.31
CA LEU A 12 -1.13 -26.36 63.00
C LEU A 12 -1.36 -25.37 61.81
N LEU A 13 -2.20 -24.35 62.00
CA LEU A 13 -2.42 -23.32 60.96
C LEU A 13 -1.31 -22.25 60.87
N GLY A 14 -0.49 -22.12 61.94
CA GLY A 14 0.64 -21.17 61.95
C GLY A 14 1.92 -21.71 61.24
N ALA A 15 1.95 -22.94 60.80
CA ALA A 15 3.11 -23.56 60.16
C ALA A 15 3.30 -23.24 58.66
N CYS A 16 2.37 -22.54 58.03
CA CYS A 16 2.55 -22.02 56.69
C CYS A 16 3.22 -20.61 56.71
N GLY A 17 4.28 -20.44 57.52
CA GLY A 17 5.18 -19.31 57.38
C GLY A 17 5.95 -19.46 56.08
N GLY A 18 5.68 -18.51 55.15
CA GLY A 18 6.24 -18.54 53.81
C GLY A 18 7.73 -18.79 53.82
N SER A 19 8.18 -19.77 53.10
CA SER A 19 9.58 -19.90 52.76
C SER A 19 9.89 -18.67 51.87
N ASP A 20 10.44 -17.62 52.51
CA ASP A 20 11.12 -16.60 51.74
C ASP A 20 12.19 -17.32 50.94
N HIS A 21 12.02 -17.37 49.64
CA HIS A 21 12.95 -18.01 48.71
C HIS A 21 14.24 -17.15 48.65
N GLU A 22 14.90 -17.01 49.76
CA GLU A 22 16.17 -16.24 49.91
C GLU A 22 17.23 -16.79 48.97
N GLU A 23 17.31 -18.11 48.83
CA GLU A 23 18.23 -18.75 47.88
C GLU A 23 17.93 -18.35 46.43
N LEU A 24 16.65 -18.26 46.05
CA LEU A 24 16.25 -17.85 44.71
C LEU A 24 16.55 -16.36 44.49
N LYS A 25 16.32 -15.53 45.48
CA LYS A 25 16.65 -14.11 45.42
C LYS A 25 18.16 -13.89 45.28
N GLN A 26 18.96 -14.65 46.05
CA GLN A 26 20.42 -14.62 45.94
C GLN A 26 20.91 -15.11 44.61
N TRP A 27 20.37 -16.23 44.11
CA TRP A 27 20.72 -16.75 42.80
C TRP A 27 20.36 -15.76 41.66
N MET A 28 19.19 -15.15 41.72
CA MET A 28 18.80 -14.11 40.77
C MET A 28 19.73 -12.90 40.85
N ALA A 29 20.09 -12.45 42.06
CA ALA A 29 20.98 -11.32 42.26
C ALA A 29 22.41 -11.59 41.74
N GLU A 30 22.89 -12.81 41.86
CA GLU A 30 24.19 -13.21 41.32
C GLU A 30 24.19 -13.31 39.80
N ASN A 31 23.18 -13.96 39.23
CA ASN A 31 23.12 -14.14 37.79
C ASN A 31 22.69 -12.88 37.03
N THR A 32 22.15 -11.87 37.70
CA THR A 32 21.79 -10.59 37.07
C THR A 32 22.85 -9.51 37.22
N LYS A 33 23.90 -9.74 37.99
CA LYS A 33 25.01 -8.76 38.15
C LYS A 33 25.69 -8.46 36.82
N ASP A 34 25.89 -9.47 35.98
CA ASP A 34 26.56 -9.34 34.69
C ASP A 34 25.60 -8.92 33.54
N LEU A 35 24.31 -8.97 33.79
CA LEU A 35 23.28 -8.56 32.81
C LEU A 35 23.04 -7.05 32.80
N ARG A 36 23.60 -6.29 33.70
CA ARG A 36 23.61 -4.84 33.62
C ARG A 36 24.57 -4.42 32.52
N GLY A 37 24.05 -4.34 31.31
CA GLY A 37 24.79 -3.82 30.18
C GLY A 37 25.41 -2.48 30.53
N ASN A 38 26.72 -2.35 30.27
CA ASN A 38 27.41 -1.08 30.38
C ASN A 38 26.85 -0.17 29.28
N ILE A 39 25.86 0.66 29.66
CA ILE A 39 25.26 1.66 28.73
C ILE A 39 26.31 2.75 28.57
N PRO A 40 26.96 2.89 27.40
CA PRO A 40 27.90 3.96 27.17
C PRO A 40 27.18 5.30 27.35
N LYS A 41 27.84 6.25 28.02
CA LYS A 41 27.30 7.60 28.15
C LYS A 41 27.03 8.15 26.76
N LEU A 42 25.82 8.69 26.57
CA LEU A 42 25.46 9.38 25.32
C LEU A 42 26.50 10.48 25.05
N PRO A 43 26.95 10.62 23.82
CA PRO A 43 27.82 11.72 23.45
C PRO A 43 27.16 13.07 23.79
N GLU A 44 27.93 14.02 24.26
CA GLU A 44 27.44 15.35 24.55
C GLU A 44 26.85 15.97 23.27
N VAL A 45 25.60 16.39 23.35
CA VAL A 45 24.93 17.07 22.25
C VAL A 45 25.59 18.44 22.11
N LYS A 46 26.31 18.64 21.00
CA LYS A 46 26.83 19.98 20.68
C LYS A 46 25.62 20.88 20.41
N PRO A 47 25.56 22.06 21.07
CA PRO A 47 24.49 23.01 20.76
C PRO A 47 24.59 23.41 19.29
N TYR A 48 23.49 23.20 18.56
CA TYR A 48 23.41 23.59 17.17
C TYR A 48 23.04 25.06 17.12
N GLU A 49 23.85 25.87 16.43
CA GLU A 49 23.47 27.25 16.15
C GLU A 49 22.29 27.24 15.20
N PRO A 50 21.14 27.83 15.56
CA PRO A 50 19.99 27.85 14.68
C PRO A 50 20.35 28.65 13.42
N VAL A 51 20.25 28.00 12.28
CA VAL A 51 20.37 28.69 10.98
C VAL A 51 19.07 29.47 10.76
N PRO A 52 19.13 30.79 10.54
CA PRO A 52 17.94 31.57 10.23
C PRO A 52 17.29 31.03 8.96
N TYR A 53 15.98 30.77 9.04
CA TYR A 53 15.20 30.36 7.89
C TYR A 53 14.88 31.61 7.06
N ASP A 54 15.61 31.79 5.94
CA ASP A 54 15.39 32.84 4.99
C ASP A 54 14.40 32.36 3.91
N GLY A 55 13.14 32.35 4.28
CA GLY A 55 12.07 31.80 3.46
C GLY A 55 11.05 32.83 2.97
N ASP A 56 11.19 34.11 3.35
CA ASP A 56 10.17 35.11 3.10
C ASP A 56 9.98 35.40 1.61
N ASP A 57 11.03 35.23 0.81
CA ASP A 57 10.98 35.41 -0.66
C ASP A 57 10.61 34.12 -1.40
N ARG A 58 10.44 33.00 -0.71
CA ARG A 58 10.06 31.70 -1.32
C ARG A 58 8.57 31.58 -1.41
N ILE A 59 8.10 31.12 -2.56
CA ILE A 59 6.68 30.82 -2.75
C ILE A 59 6.30 29.68 -1.81
N ASP A 60 5.31 29.93 -0.94
CA ASP A 60 4.73 28.93 -0.04
C ASP A 60 4.38 27.65 -0.82
N PRO A 61 4.96 26.48 -0.46
CA PRO A 61 4.69 25.23 -1.16
C PRO A 61 3.22 24.79 -1.07
N PHE A 62 2.47 25.31 -0.10
CA PHE A 62 1.06 24.99 0.12
C PHE A 62 0.10 26.05 -0.45
N LYS A 63 0.59 27.06 -1.17
CA LYS A 63 -0.32 27.99 -1.86
C LYS A 63 -1.19 27.21 -2.86
N PRO A 64 -2.50 27.50 -2.90
CA PRO A 64 -3.45 26.86 -3.85
C PRO A 64 -2.95 26.90 -5.30
N ALA A 65 -2.26 27.98 -5.72
CA ALA A 65 -1.69 28.11 -7.06
C ALA A 65 -0.62 27.06 -7.41
N LYS A 66 -0.06 26.34 -6.40
CA LYS A 66 0.86 25.23 -6.62
C LYS A 66 0.17 23.87 -6.50
N ILE A 67 -0.95 23.80 -5.78
CA ILE A 67 -1.73 22.59 -5.56
C ILE A 67 -2.73 22.37 -6.71
N GLU A 68 -3.15 23.49 -7.35
CA GLU A 68 -4.08 23.42 -8.48
C GLU A 68 -3.34 23.74 -9.80
N PRO A 69 -2.96 22.72 -10.54
CA PRO A 69 -2.53 22.89 -11.92
C PRO A 69 -3.70 23.23 -12.87
N GLU A 70 -4.92 23.44 -12.35
CA GLU A 70 -6.12 23.74 -13.16
C GLU A 70 -5.98 24.94 -14.11
N SER A 71 -5.22 25.97 -13.72
CA SER A 71 -4.98 27.10 -14.62
C SER A 71 -4.08 26.73 -15.80
N LYS A 72 -3.16 25.77 -15.63
CA LYS A 72 -2.37 25.22 -16.73
C LYS A 72 -3.21 24.32 -17.64
N TYR A 73 -4.12 23.52 -17.07
CA TYR A 73 -5.04 22.69 -17.86
C TYR A 73 -5.95 23.53 -18.75
N LYS A 74 -6.47 24.67 -18.26
CA LYS A 74 -7.28 25.59 -19.07
C LYS A 74 -6.47 26.34 -20.14
N GLN A 75 -5.19 26.63 -19.88
CA GLN A 75 -4.33 27.28 -20.89
C GLN A 75 -3.77 26.28 -21.93
N MET A 76 -3.58 25.01 -21.54
CA MET A 76 -3.16 23.94 -22.45
C MET A 76 -4.32 23.37 -23.29
N ALA A 77 -5.56 23.50 -22.85
CA ALA A 77 -6.74 23.18 -23.66
C ALA A 77 -6.80 23.97 -24.99
N GLY A 78 -5.99 25.01 -25.12
CA GLY A 78 -5.85 25.77 -26.37
C GLY A 78 -4.68 25.37 -27.29
N LYS A 79 -3.75 24.52 -26.82
CA LYS A 79 -2.67 23.94 -27.62
C LYS A 79 -2.80 22.42 -27.61
N GLY A 80 -3.81 21.92 -28.33
CA GLY A 80 -4.08 20.50 -28.44
C GLY A 80 -2.85 19.71 -28.90
N GLY A 81 -2.14 19.15 -27.96
CA GLY A 81 -1.29 17.99 -28.24
C GLY A 81 -2.18 16.83 -28.70
N ALA A 82 -1.74 16.07 -29.68
CA ALA A 82 -2.50 14.95 -30.29
C ALA A 82 -2.92 13.84 -29.30
N PHE A 83 -2.55 13.97 -28.02
CA PHE A 83 -2.67 12.92 -26.99
C PHE A 83 -3.37 13.37 -25.70
N GLN A 84 -4.22 14.40 -25.76
CA GLN A 84 -4.92 14.83 -24.55
C GLN A 84 -6.03 13.82 -24.19
N PRO A 85 -6.04 13.29 -22.94
CA PRO A 85 -7.07 12.36 -22.51
C PRO A 85 -8.42 13.05 -22.33
N ASP A 86 -9.48 12.35 -22.69
CA ASP A 86 -10.86 12.81 -22.51
C ASP A 86 -11.39 12.36 -21.15
N PHE A 87 -11.27 13.25 -20.16
CA PHE A 87 -11.73 13.01 -18.79
C PHE A 87 -13.25 12.93 -18.71
N GLU A 88 -14.00 13.72 -19.48
CA GLU A 88 -15.46 13.72 -19.47
C GLU A 88 -16.01 12.39 -20.00
N ALA A 89 -15.45 11.92 -21.12
CA ALA A 89 -15.84 10.63 -21.68
C ALA A 89 -15.54 9.47 -20.71
N ARG A 90 -14.45 9.55 -19.92
CA ARG A 90 -14.13 8.57 -18.88
C ARG A 90 -15.18 8.54 -17.78
N GLU A 91 -15.56 9.73 -17.27
CA GLU A 91 -16.59 9.84 -16.23
C GLU A 91 -17.95 9.31 -16.73
N MET A 92 -18.33 9.63 -17.97
CA MET A 92 -19.56 9.13 -18.59
C MET A 92 -19.56 7.61 -18.75
N ARG A 93 -18.43 7.00 -19.11
CA ARG A 93 -18.31 5.53 -19.24
C ARG A 93 -18.44 4.83 -17.88
N ASN A 94 -17.96 5.46 -16.82
CA ASN A 94 -17.95 4.95 -15.44
C ASN A 94 -17.57 3.46 -15.35
N SER A 95 -16.61 3.05 -16.18
CA SER A 95 -16.18 1.66 -16.28
C SER A 95 -15.47 1.19 -15.02
N LEU A 96 -15.84 0.00 -14.53
CA LEU A 96 -15.18 -0.60 -13.37
C LEU A 96 -13.68 -0.78 -13.61
N LEU A 97 -13.30 -1.20 -14.81
CA LEU A 97 -11.90 -1.54 -15.13
C LEU A 97 -11.00 -0.32 -15.28
N GLU A 98 -11.58 0.88 -15.46
CA GLU A 98 -10.86 2.15 -15.46
C GLU A 98 -10.59 2.72 -14.05
N LYS A 99 -11.11 2.06 -13.00
CA LYS A 99 -10.92 2.47 -11.59
C LYS A 99 -9.75 1.78 -10.91
N TYR A 100 -9.16 0.78 -11.54
CA TYR A 100 -8.07 -0.01 -10.99
C TYR A 100 -6.81 0.13 -11.85
N PRO A 101 -5.61 0.13 -11.22
CA PRO A 101 -4.36 0.12 -11.98
C PRO A 101 -4.23 -1.17 -12.80
N LEU A 102 -3.50 -1.10 -13.92
CA LEU A 102 -3.34 -2.22 -14.84
C LEU A 102 -2.77 -3.47 -14.16
N GLU A 103 -1.90 -3.29 -13.17
CA GLU A 103 -1.26 -4.37 -12.39
C GLU A 103 -2.25 -5.16 -11.53
N SER A 104 -3.40 -4.55 -11.20
CA SER A 104 -4.48 -5.21 -10.44
C SER A 104 -5.43 -5.99 -11.34
N LEU A 105 -5.34 -5.81 -12.65
CA LEU A 105 -6.15 -6.49 -13.64
C LEU A 105 -5.45 -7.78 -14.09
N LYS A 106 -6.21 -8.86 -14.19
CA LYS A 106 -5.70 -10.17 -14.60
C LYS A 106 -6.46 -10.69 -15.80
N MET A 107 -5.78 -10.94 -16.89
CA MET A 107 -6.39 -11.68 -17.99
C MET A 107 -6.48 -13.15 -17.61
N ILE A 108 -7.69 -13.67 -17.49
CA ILE A 108 -7.96 -15.05 -17.08
C ILE A 108 -8.48 -15.92 -18.24
N GLY A 109 -8.75 -15.32 -19.37
CA GLY A 109 -9.23 -16.07 -20.53
C GLY A 109 -9.36 -15.23 -21.80
N TYR A 110 -9.49 -15.95 -22.89
CA TYR A 110 -9.75 -15.45 -24.22
C TYR A 110 -10.99 -16.15 -24.79
N MET A 111 -11.80 -15.40 -25.53
CA MET A 111 -12.95 -15.96 -26.26
C MET A 111 -13.11 -15.26 -27.60
N ASN A 112 -13.67 -15.99 -28.54
CA ASN A 112 -14.01 -15.43 -29.84
C ASN A 112 -15.52 -15.53 -30.03
N VAL A 113 -16.20 -14.39 -30.03
CA VAL A 113 -17.66 -14.31 -30.16
C VAL A 113 -17.98 -13.61 -31.47
N ASN A 114 -18.68 -14.31 -32.39
CA ASN A 114 -19.05 -13.77 -33.71
C ASN A 114 -17.84 -13.21 -34.50
N LYS A 115 -16.71 -13.90 -34.48
CA LYS A 115 -15.45 -13.49 -35.10
C LYS A 115 -14.82 -12.21 -34.47
N ARG A 116 -15.26 -11.83 -33.30
CA ARG A 116 -14.67 -10.72 -32.53
C ARG A 116 -13.90 -11.27 -31.34
N PRO A 117 -12.60 -10.99 -31.27
CA PRO A 117 -11.80 -11.41 -30.12
C PRO A 117 -12.19 -10.61 -28.88
N MET A 118 -12.35 -11.30 -27.76
CA MET A 118 -12.68 -10.73 -26.47
C MET A 118 -11.78 -11.35 -25.41
N ALA A 119 -11.31 -10.54 -24.48
CA ALA A 119 -10.58 -10.99 -23.30
C ALA A 119 -11.51 -11.04 -22.09
N VAL A 120 -11.23 -11.96 -21.19
CA VAL A 120 -11.88 -12.04 -19.89
C VAL A 120 -10.90 -11.53 -18.84
N ILE A 121 -11.26 -10.42 -18.22
CA ILE A 121 -10.43 -9.74 -17.21
C ILE A 121 -11.07 -9.91 -15.84
N GLN A 122 -10.26 -10.31 -14.89
CA GLN A 122 -10.62 -10.35 -13.48
C GLN A 122 -9.99 -9.18 -12.74
N VAL A 123 -10.78 -8.54 -11.90
CA VAL A 123 -10.34 -7.56 -10.91
C VAL A 123 -11.01 -7.88 -9.59
N GLU A 124 -10.22 -8.12 -8.56
CA GLU A 124 -10.72 -8.65 -7.28
C GLU A 124 -11.58 -9.91 -7.53
N ASP A 125 -12.82 -9.91 -7.07
CA ASP A 125 -13.79 -11.00 -7.25
C ASP A 125 -14.71 -10.82 -8.47
N LYS A 126 -14.49 -9.77 -9.27
CA LYS A 126 -15.35 -9.44 -10.42
C LYS A 126 -14.68 -9.82 -11.73
N VAL A 127 -15.48 -10.42 -12.60
CA VAL A 127 -15.04 -10.79 -13.95
C VAL A 127 -15.81 -9.97 -14.99
N LYS A 128 -15.07 -9.41 -15.94
CA LYS A 128 -15.60 -8.59 -17.02
C LYS A 128 -15.04 -9.04 -18.37
N GLN A 129 -15.88 -8.97 -19.40
CA GLN A 129 -15.48 -9.18 -20.78
C GLN A 129 -15.07 -7.85 -21.39
N VAL A 130 -14.01 -7.88 -22.18
CA VAL A 130 -13.39 -6.70 -22.80
C VAL A 130 -13.18 -6.97 -24.28
N LYS A 131 -13.46 -5.99 -25.10
CA LYS A 131 -13.26 -5.98 -26.56
C LYS A 131 -12.28 -4.89 -26.98
N VAL A 132 -11.83 -4.97 -28.22
CA VAL A 132 -11.03 -3.89 -28.83
C VAL A 132 -11.82 -2.58 -28.81
N GLY A 133 -11.17 -1.51 -28.36
CA GLY A 133 -11.75 -0.18 -28.16
C GLY A 133 -12.27 0.09 -26.74
N ASP A 134 -12.34 -0.91 -25.86
CA ASP A 134 -12.65 -0.69 -24.44
C ASP A 134 -11.45 -0.12 -23.68
N TYR A 135 -11.69 0.44 -22.49
CA TYR A 135 -10.67 1.07 -21.68
C TYR A 135 -10.39 0.29 -20.40
N LEU A 136 -9.10 0.17 -20.05
CA LEU A 136 -8.58 -0.52 -18.88
C LEU A 136 -7.53 0.34 -18.19
N GLY A 137 -7.46 0.24 -16.87
CA GLY A 137 -6.42 0.91 -16.11
C GLY A 137 -6.69 2.38 -15.81
N LEU A 138 -5.86 2.94 -14.93
CA LEU A 138 -5.97 4.34 -14.53
C LEU A 138 -5.46 5.31 -15.60
N ASP A 139 -4.56 4.86 -16.47
CA ASP A 139 -3.82 5.66 -17.44
C ASP A 139 -4.49 5.68 -18.82
N PHE A 140 -5.82 5.71 -18.87
CA PHE A 140 -6.60 5.75 -20.12
C PHE A 140 -6.22 4.65 -21.13
N GLY A 141 -5.90 3.46 -20.64
CA GLY A 141 -5.47 2.33 -21.45
C GLY A 141 -6.52 1.84 -22.41
N MET A 142 -6.46 2.24 -23.66
CA MET A 142 -7.37 1.76 -24.71
C MET A 142 -6.88 0.44 -25.29
N VAL A 143 -7.75 -0.57 -25.33
CA VAL A 143 -7.46 -1.88 -25.92
C VAL A 143 -7.33 -1.73 -27.43
N THR A 144 -6.14 -2.02 -27.96
CA THR A 144 -5.84 -1.95 -29.39
C THR A 144 -5.93 -3.31 -30.09
N GLN A 145 -5.50 -4.36 -29.38
CA GLN A 145 -5.52 -5.72 -29.92
C GLN A 145 -5.71 -6.74 -28.80
N ILE A 146 -6.41 -7.83 -29.11
CA ILE A 146 -6.60 -8.97 -28.21
C ILE A 146 -6.16 -10.22 -28.93
N THR A 147 -5.25 -10.97 -28.31
CA THR A 147 -4.81 -12.28 -28.75
C THR A 147 -5.20 -13.34 -27.72
N ASP A 148 -4.94 -14.60 -27.99
CA ASP A 148 -5.16 -15.72 -27.07
C ASP A 148 -4.25 -15.67 -25.81
N THR A 149 -3.14 -14.92 -25.87
CA THR A 149 -2.12 -14.85 -24.83
C THR A 149 -2.01 -13.48 -24.18
N GLU A 150 -2.43 -12.40 -24.85
CA GLU A 150 -2.27 -11.04 -24.33
C GLU A 150 -3.34 -10.07 -24.84
N VAL A 151 -3.56 -9.03 -24.06
CA VAL A 151 -4.30 -7.82 -24.44
C VAL A 151 -3.31 -6.68 -24.57
N GLN A 152 -3.19 -6.10 -25.76
CA GLN A 152 -2.37 -4.93 -26.02
C GLN A 152 -3.16 -3.66 -25.79
N LEU A 153 -2.53 -2.70 -25.11
CA LEU A 153 -3.13 -1.43 -24.73
C LEU A 153 -2.26 -0.26 -25.18
N ARG A 154 -2.92 0.84 -25.42
CA ARG A 154 -2.30 2.14 -25.59
C ARG A 154 -2.72 3.01 -24.41
N GLU A 155 -1.79 3.34 -23.55
CA GLU A 155 -1.99 4.18 -22.38
C GLU A 155 -1.54 5.61 -22.64
N LEU A 156 -2.17 6.56 -21.96
CA LEU A 156 -1.74 7.96 -21.94
C LEU A 156 -1.15 8.25 -20.57
N ILE A 157 0.13 8.57 -20.55
CA ILE A 157 0.86 8.91 -19.34
C ILE A 157 1.29 10.37 -19.38
N GLN A 158 1.23 11.05 -18.23
CA GLN A 158 1.70 12.39 -18.10
C GLN A 158 3.13 12.38 -17.55
N ASP A 159 4.03 13.09 -18.22
CA ASP A 159 5.40 13.22 -17.74
C ASP A 159 5.53 14.29 -16.64
N SER A 160 6.73 14.45 -16.08
CA SER A 160 7.00 15.42 -15.02
C SER A 160 6.88 16.89 -15.46
N ALA A 161 6.90 17.16 -16.76
CA ALA A 161 6.68 18.47 -17.34
C ALA A 161 5.20 18.79 -17.54
N GLY A 162 4.33 17.78 -17.41
CA GLY A 162 2.90 17.88 -17.61
C GLY A 162 2.45 17.57 -19.04
N ASP A 163 3.35 17.09 -19.89
CA ASP A 163 3.02 16.70 -21.25
C ASP A 163 2.51 15.26 -21.32
N TRP A 164 1.50 15.02 -22.17
CA TRP A 164 0.93 13.69 -22.37
C TRP A 164 1.65 12.94 -23.47
N SER A 165 1.98 11.70 -23.19
CA SER A 165 2.63 10.79 -24.14
C SER A 165 1.93 9.44 -24.18
N GLU A 166 2.05 8.76 -25.32
CA GLU A 166 1.54 7.40 -25.48
C GLU A 166 2.55 6.36 -25.05
N ARG A 167 2.06 5.37 -24.30
CA ARG A 167 2.82 4.17 -23.92
C ARG A 167 2.07 2.93 -24.37
N LYS A 168 2.79 1.97 -24.95
CA LYS A 168 2.23 0.64 -25.24
C LYS A 168 2.43 -0.26 -24.02
N SER A 169 1.40 -0.93 -23.60
CA SER A 169 1.39 -1.88 -22.49
C SER A 169 0.68 -3.16 -22.90
N SER A 170 0.99 -4.27 -22.25
CA SER A 170 0.35 -5.56 -22.50
C SER A 170 -0.05 -6.21 -21.19
N LEU A 171 -1.24 -6.78 -21.17
CA LEU A 171 -1.74 -7.60 -20.07
C LEU A 171 -1.74 -9.07 -20.54
N PHE A 172 -0.89 -9.88 -19.94
CA PHE A 172 -0.70 -11.28 -20.32
C PHE A 172 -1.73 -12.20 -19.65
N LEU A 173 -2.09 -13.27 -20.39
CA LEU A 173 -2.93 -14.33 -19.86
C LEU A 173 -2.23 -15.00 -18.68
N GLN A 174 -2.86 -14.97 -17.51
CA GLN A 174 -2.39 -15.74 -16.36
C GLN A 174 -2.76 -17.21 -16.56
N SER A 175 -1.77 -18.05 -16.90
CA SER A 175 -1.96 -19.49 -16.79
C SER A 175 -2.25 -19.83 -15.33
N LYS A 176 -3.32 -20.57 -15.06
CA LYS A 176 -3.51 -21.21 -13.75
C LYS A 176 -2.28 -22.09 -13.54
N GLU A 177 -1.35 -21.65 -12.71
CA GLU A 177 -0.36 -22.54 -12.15
C GLU A 177 -1.12 -23.67 -11.48
N GLY A 178 -0.95 -24.87 -11.99
CA GLY A 178 -1.74 -26.02 -11.63
C GLY A 178 -1.75 -26.21 -10.11
N SER A 179 -2.96 -26.22 -9.55
CA SER A 179 -3.20 -26.86 -8.28
C SER A 179 -2.66 -28.29 -8.37
N LYS A 180 -1.39 -28.48 -7.98
CA LYS A 180 -0.88 -29.82 -7.68
C LYS A 180 -1.67 -30.33 -6.50
N LYS A 181 -2.51 -31.33 -6.80
CA LYS A 181 -3.05 -32.24 -5.78
C LYS A 181 -1.94 -32.96 -5.05
#